data_845b4d652525e282c8d5c45de21c5f72
#
_entry.id   845b4d652525e282c8d5c45de21c5f72
#
_cell.length_a   1.000
_cell.length_b   1.000
_cell.length_c   1.000
_cell.angle_alpha   90.00
_cell.angle_beta   90.00
_cell.angle_gamma   90.00
#
_symmetry.space_group_name_H-M   'P 1'
#
loop_
_entity.id
_entity.type
_entity.pdbx_description
1 polymer ?
#
loop_
_entity_poly.entity_id
_entity_poly.type
_entity_poly.pdbx_seq_one_letter_code
_entity_poly.pdbx_strand_id
1 'polypeptide(L)'
;MKDFIITTDTTTDLPADYINEHHIGMMSLPYTIEGNTYTWEHSLPEKEFYTMMRNGSLPTTSQANPQEASDLFETIIKEQDVHILHIAFSSGLSGTYNSCRLAAMNLSEKYPDNKIIVIDSLCASMGEGLLVHKAVTMKENGKSMEEIAEWLEENKLHIVHNFTVDDLFHLYRGGRVSKAAAIVGSMISLKPVLHVDNEGHLIPLSKVRGRKKSLIALVDSMEKQIGSWRDKNDVVFISHGDSYEDAQFVADLIKERLGIDQFMIHTIGPTIGAHSGPGTIALFYMGDYR
;
A
#
# COMPACT_ATOMS: atom_id res chain seq x y z
N MET A 1 -3.75 -30.90 5.37
CA MET A 1 -4.45 -29.62 5.16
C MET A 1 -4.02 -29.16 3.79
N LYS A 2 -4.93 -28.68 2.92
CA LYS A 2 -4.57 -28.17 1.59
C LYS A 2 -3.70 -26.92 1.77
N ASP A 3 -2.68 -26.75 0.93
CA ASP A 3 -1.80 -25.56 0.98
C ASP A 3 -2.55 -24.31 0.50
N PHE A 4 -1.98 -23.14 0.71
CA PHE A 4 -2.56 -21.88 0.27
C PHE A 4 -1.50 -20.93 -0.30
N ILE A 5 -1.94 -20.04 -1.18
CA ILE A 5 -1.13 -18.94 -1.73
C ILE A 5 -1.63 -17.61 -1.16
N ILE A 6 -0.68 -16.74 -0.82
CA ILE A 6 -0.97 -15.33 -0.53
C ILE A 6 -0.98 -14.59 -1.86
N THR A 7 -2.03 -13.80 -2.08
CA THR A 7 -2.14 -12.91 -3.23
C THR A 7 -2.42 -11.48 -2.77
N THR A 8 -2.04 -10.52 -3.57
CA THR A 8 -2.28 -9.09 -3.31
C THR A 8 -2.41 -8.34 -4.63
N ASP A 9 -2.38 -7.04 -4.61
CA ASP A 9 -2.43 -6.22 -5.82
C ASP A 9 -1.27 -5.22 -5.92
N THR A 10 -1.15 -4.57 -7.07
CA THR A 10 -0.01 -3.70 -7.39
C THR A 10 0.10 -2.44 -6.53
N THR A 11 -0.88 -2.19 -5.65
CA THR A 11 -0.84 -1.03 -4.73
C THR A 11 -0.04 -1.29 -3.47
N THR A 12 0.46 -2.52 -3.24
CA THR A 12 1.35 -2.86 -2.12
C THR A 12 2.70 -2.16 -2.18
N ASP A 13 3.14 -1.76 -3.38
CA ASP A 13 4.46 -1.19 -3.65
C ASP A 13 5.64 -2.04 -3.12
N LEU A 14 5.42 -3.36 -2.94
CA LEU A 14 6.48 -4.29 -2.57
C LEU A 14 7.47 -4.49 -3.74
N PRO A 15 8.78 -4.66 -3.46
CA PRO A 15 9.77 -4.98 -4.48
C PRO A 15 9.40 -6.24 -5.26
N ALA A 16 9.63 -6.24 -6.59
CA ALA A 16 9.36 -7.41 -7.43
C ALA A 16 10.15 -8.66 -6.97
N ASP A 17 11.38 -8.48 -6.50
CA ASP A 17 12.18 -9.58 -5.96
C ASP A 17 11.51 -10.19 -4.72
N TYR A 18 10.95 -9.38 -3.83
CA TYR A 18 10.19 -9.85 -2.67
C TYR A 18 8.95 -10.67 -3.09
N ILE A 19 8.18 -10.16 -4.06
CA ILE A 19 7.00 -10.85 -4.61
C ILE A 19 7.38 -12.22 -5.19
N ASN A 20 8.46 -12.27 -5.95
CA ASN A 20 8.94 -13.50 -6.59
C ASN A 20 9.49 -14.50 -5.56
N GLU A 21 10.31 -14.05 -4.60
CA GLU A 21 10.92 -14.89 -3.56
C GLU A 21 9.87 -15.62 -2.73
N HIS A 22 8.80 -14.92 -2.36
CA HIS A 22 7.72 -15.47 -1.53
C HIS A 22 6.54 -16.03 -2.32
N HIS A 23 6.66 -16.14 -3.65
CA HIS A 23 5.63 -16.69 -4.54
C HIS A 23 4.23 -16.05 -4.33
N ILE A 24 4.20 -14.71 -4.21
CA ILE A 24 2.97 -13.95 -4.00
C ILE A 24 2.26 -13.76 -5.34
N GLY A 25 0.98 -14.14 -5.42
CA GLY A 25 0.18 -13.88 -6.62
C GLY A 25 -0.18 -12.39 -6.71
N MET A 26 0.05 -11.78 -7.87
CA MET A 26 -0.14 -10.35 -8.07
C MET A 26 -1.33 -10.05 -8.97
N MET A 27 -2.27 -9.23 -8.47
CA MET A 27 -3.34 -8.64 -9.26
C MET A 27 -2.91 -7.29 -9.80
N SER A 28 -3.04 -7.08 -11.09
CA SER A 28 -2.69 -5.82 -11.71
C SER A 28 -3.83 -4.80 -11.58
N LEU A 29 -3.54 -3.62 -11.02
CA LEU A 29 -4.38 -2.43 -11.12
C LEU A 29 -3.75 -1.50 -12.16
N PRO A 30 -4.32 -1.43 -13.38
CA PRO A 30 -3.68 -0.73 -14.48
C PRO A 30 -3.68 0.79 -14.29
N TYR A 31 -2.68 1.43 -14.88
CA TYR A 31 -2.63 2.88 -15.01
C TYR A 31 -2.48 3.30 -16.48
N THR A 32 -2.97 4.50 -16.79
CA THR A 32 -2.88 5.09 -18.11
C THR A 32 -2.14 6.42 -18.05
N ILE A 33 -1.12 6.58 -18.86
CA ILE A 33 -0.36 7.83 -19.01
C ILE A 33 -0.12 8.10 -20.50
N GLU A 34 -0.37 9.34 -20.93
CA GLU A 34 -0.25 9.77 -22.34
C GLU A 34 -0.97 8.84 -23.32
N GLY A 35 -2.15 8.34 -22.93
CA GLY A 35 -3.01 7.50 -23.76
C GLY A 35 -2.60 6.01 -23.82
N ASN A 36 -1.49 5.62 -23.19
CA ASN A 36 -1.06 4.23 -23.09
C ASN A 36 -1.44 3.64 -21.75
N THR A 37 -2.00 2.43 -21.75
CA THR A 37 -2.34 1.69 -20.52
C THR A 37 -1.29 0.63 -20.24
N TYR A 38 -0.87 0.58 -18.99
CA TYR A 38 0.18 -0.30 -18.48
C TYR A 38 -0.37 -1.20 -17.37
N THR A 39 0.19 -2.41 -17.28
CA THR A 39 -0.14 -3.42 -16.27
C THR A 39 1.10 -3.76 -15.44
N TRP A 40 0.95 -4.66 -14.47
CA TRP A 40 2.09 -5.16 -13.69
C TRP A 40 3.19 -5.76 -14.57
N GLU A 41 2.81 -6.62 -15.54
CA GLU A 41 3.72 -7.32 -16.44
C GLU A 41 4.42 -6.40 -17.45
N HIS A 42 3.80 -5.26 -17.73
CA HIS A 42 4.24 -4.30 -18.74
C HIS A 42 4.22 -2.88 -18.18
N SER A 43 4.85 -2.69 -17.02
CA SER A 43 4.96 -1.38 -16.38
C SER A 43 6.11 -0.56 -16.96
N LEU A 44 5.96 0.77 -16.94
CA LEU A 44 7.10 1.67 -17.16
C LEU A 44 8.09 1.54 -15.99
N PRO A 45 9.38 1.76 -16.23
CA PRO A 45 10.33 2.01 -15.14
C PRO A 45 9.85 3.20 -14.30
N GLU A 46 9.85 3.08 -12.97
CA GLU A 46 9.33 4.10 -12.06
C GLU A 46 9.99 5.48 -12.30
N LYS A 47 11.29 5.49 -12.59
CA LYS A 47 12.03 6.72 -12.91
C LYS A 47 11.47 7.45 -14.13
N GLU A 48 11.10 6.70 -15.16
CA GLU A 48 10.49 7.23 -16.38
C GLU A 48 9.09 7.78 -16.08
N PHE A 49 8.27 7.01 -15.38
CA PHE A 49 6.93 7.40 -14.95
C PHE A 49 6.95 8.73 -14.18
N TYR A 50 7.80 8.86 -13.17
CA TYR A 50 7.91 10.09 -12.38
C TYR A 50 8.52 11.26 -13.18
N THR A 51 9.38 10.98 -14.14
CA THR A 51 9.90 12.01 -15.07
C THR A 51 8.78 12.57 -15.94
N MET A 52 7.91 11.71 -16.48
CA MET A 52 6.73 12.15 -17.26
C MET A 52 5.80 13.00 -16.39
N MET A 53 5.54 12.59 -15.14
CA MET A 53 4.71 13.40 -14.23
C MET A 53 5.32 14.78 -13.93
N ARG A 54 6.63 14.87 -13.70
CA ARG A 54 7.33 16.16 -13.52
C ARG A 54 7.26 17.05 -14.76
N ASN A 55 7.17 16.45 -15.93
CA ASN A 55 6.98 17.16 -17.20
C ASN A 55 5.51 17.52 -17.47
N GLY A 56 4.60 17.24 -16.53
CA GLY A 56 3.20 17.65 -16.59
C GLY A 56 2.21 16.57 -17.03
N SER A 57 2.65 15.33 -17.26
CA SER A 57 1.74 14.23 -17.55
C SER A 57 0.87 13.92 -16.34
N LEU A 58 -0.41 13.64 -16.57
CA LEU A 58 -1.41 13.40 -15.53
C LEU A 58 -1.99 12.00 -15.68
N PRO A 59 -1.34 10.98 -15.10
CA PRO A 59 -1.82 9.60 -15.20
C PRO A 59 -3.17 9.40 -14.50
N THR A 60 -3.90 8.38 -14.95
CA THR A 60 -5.13 7.87 -14.32
C THR A 60 -4.98 6.39 -14.02
N THR A 61 -5.84 5.85 -13.16
CA THR A 61 -5.81 4.43 -12.78
C THR A 61 -7.19 3.82 -12.89
N SER A 62 -7.23 2.51 -13.04
CA SER A 62 -8.44 1.72 -12.96
C SER A 62 -8.36 0.73 -11.80
N GLN A 63 -9.51 0.46 -11.15
CA GLN A 63 -9.60 -0.65 -10.21
C GLN A 63 -9.60 -1.98 -10.95
N ALA A 64 -9.25 -3.07 -10.30
CA ALA A 64 -9.53 -4.40 -10.81
C ALA A 64 -11.05 -4.63 -10.86
N ASN A 65 -11.53 -5.23 -11.96
CA ASN A 65 -12.93 -5.61 -12.09
C ASN A 65 -13.15 -7.07 -11.59
N PRO A 66 -14.41 -7.52 -11.34
CA PRO A 66 -14.67 -8.86 -10.85
C PRO A 66 -14.19 -9.99 -11.77
N GLN A 67 -14.12 -9.74 -13.10
CA GLN A 67 -13.63 -10.75 -14.03
C GLN A 67 -12.12 -10.93 -13.93
N GLU A 68 -11.37 -9.84 -13.86
CA GLU A 68 -9.90 -9.88 -13.66
C GLU A 68 -9.54 -10.59 -12.36
N ALA A 69 -10.29 -10.31 -11.27
CA ALA A 69 -10.12 -11.03 -10.01
C ALA A 69 -10.46 -12.53 -10.11
N SER A 70 -11.55 -12.87 -10.83
CA SER A 70 -11.91 -14.27 -11.08
C SER A 70 -10.85 -14.99 -11.91
N ASP A 71 -10.31 -14.35 -12.94
CA ASP A 71 -9.31 -14.94 -13.82
C ASP A 71 -8.02 -15.26 -13.05
N LEU A 72 -7.56 -14.35 -12.20
CA LEU A 72 -6.39 -14.59 -11.34
C LEU A 72 -6.63 -15.77 -10.39
N PHE A 73 -7.72 -15.72 -9.61
CA PHE A 73 -8.00 -16.75 -8.61
C PHE A 73 -8.26 -18.12 -9.25
N GLU A 74 -9.01 -18.14 -10.34
CA GLU A 74 -9.32 -19.37 -11.06
C GLU A 74 -8.06 -20.01 -11.68
N THR A 75 -7.15 -19.20 -12.22
CA THR A 75 -5.88 -19.68 -12.76
C THR A 75 -5.06 -20.35 -11.68
N ILE A 76 -4.90 -19.71 -10.51
CA ILE A 76 -4.16 -20.29 -9.37
C ILE A 76 -4.80 -21.61 -8.92
N ILE A 77 -6.14 -21.66 -8.79
CA ILE A 77 -6.83 -22.88 -8.38
C ILE A 77 -6.63 -24.02 -9.39
N LYS A 78 -6.72 -23.74 -10.69
CA LYS A 78 -6.57 -24.74 -11.74
C LYS A 78 -5.17 -25.29 -11.86
N GLU A 79 -4.16 -24.44 -11.65
CA GLU A 79 -2.76 -24.82 -11.83
C GLU A 79 -2.18 -25.52 -10.60
N GLN A 80 -2.61 -25.15 -9.39
CA GLN A 80 -1.95 -25.55 -8.16
C GLN A 80 -2.85 -26.29 -7.16
N ASP A 81 -4.18 -26.24 -7.36
CA ASP A 81 -5.17 -26.86 -6.46
C ASP A 81 -5.01 -26.47 -4.97
N VAL A 82 -4.88 -25.17 -4.69
CA VAL A 82 -4.62 -24.58 -3.38
C VAL A 82 -5.75 -23.66 -2.90
N HIS A 83 -5.73 -23.27 -1.63
CA HIS A 83 -6.53 -22.17 -1.09
C HIS A 83 -5.87 -20.82 -1.43
N ILE A 84 -6.62 -19.72 -1.32
CA ILE A 84 -6.12 -18.37 -1.60
C ILE A 84 -6.43 -17.44 -0.40
N LEU A 85 -5.41 -16.73 0.09
CA LEU A 85 -5.55 -15.59 0.99
C LEU A 85 -5.19 -14.32 0.21
N HIS A 86 -6.20 -13.54 -0.16
CA HIS A 86 -6.01 -12.27 -0.89
C HIS A 86 -6.07 -11.09 0.05
N ILE A 87 -5.03 -10.27 0.08
CA ILE A 87 -4.95 -9.03 0.83
C ILE A 87 -5.12 -7.90 -0.18
N ALA A 88 -6.24 -7.20 -0.12
CA ALA A 88 -6.64 -6.20 -1.11
C ALA A 88 -6.40 -4.77 -0.64
N PHE A 89 -6.16 -3.89 -1.58
CA PHE A 89 -6.15 -2.44 -1.39
C PHE A 89 -7.38 -1.93 -0.65
N SER A 90 -7.21 -0.88 0.17
CA SER A 90 -8.29 -0.27 0.98
C SER A 90 -9.57 -0.04 0.18
N SER A 91 -10.69 -0.55 0.71
CA SER A 91 -12.03 -0.27 0.17
C SER A 91 -12.43 1.20 0.27
N GLY A 92 -11.80 1.97 1.15
CA GLY A 92 -11.96 3.42 1.25
C GLY A 92 -11.34 4.20 0.09
N LEU A 93 -10.47 3.55 -0.72
CA LEU A 93 -9.73 4.18 -1.82
C LEU A 93 -10.06 3.61 -3.20
N SER A 94 -10.54 2.35 -3.27
CA SER A 94 -10.79 1.64 -4.52
C SER A 94 -11.91 0.61 -4.36
N GLY A 95 -12.62 0.34 -5.45
CA GLY A 95 -13.59 -0.78 -5.50
C GLY A 95 -12.95 -2.15 -5.68
N THR A 96 -11.62 -2.26 -5.74
CA THR A 96 -10.88 -3.52 -5.97
C THR A 96 -11.24 -4.59 -4.93
N TYR A 97 -11.23 -4.27 -3.64
CA TYR A 97 -11.66 -5.20 -2.60
C TYR A 97 -13.03 -5.82 -2.88
N ASN A 98 -14.02 -5.00 -3.25
CA ASN A 98 -15.37 -5.51 -3.55
C ASN A 98 -15.38 -6.40 -4.80
N SER A 99 -14.58 -6.09 -5.81
CA SER A 99 -14.41 -6.92 -7.01
C SER A 99 -13.82 -8.29 -6.64
N CYS A 100 -12.79 -8.32 -5.81
CA CYS A 100 -12.18 -9.57 -5.32
C CYS A 100 -13.13 -10.40 -4.48
N ARG A 101 -13.91 -9.75 -3.60
CA ARG A 101 -14.93 -10.41 -2.78
C ARG A 101 -16.02 -11.07 -3.63
N LEU A 102 -16.51 -10.38 -4.67
CA LEU A 102 -17.50 -10.93 -5.59
C LEU A 102 -16.93 -12.11 -6.38
N ALA A 103 -15.69 -12.01 -6.86
CA ALA A 103 -15.00 -13.10 -7.54
C ALA A 103 -14.86 -14.33 -6.64
N ALA A 104 -14.43 -14.14 -5.39
CA ALA A 104 -14.28 -15.21 -4.41
C ALA A 104 -15.64 -15.92 -4.14
N MET A 105 -16.73 -15.16 -3.99
CA MET A 105 -18.08 -15.72 -3.81
C MET A 105 -18.51 -16.59 -5.01
N ASN A 106 -18.32 -16.10 -6.22
CA ASN A 106 -18.70 -16.84 -7.43
C ASN A 106 -17.86 -18.10 -7.62
N LEU A 107 -16.56 -18.02 -7.33
CA LEU A 107 -15.65 -19.16 -7.44
C LEU A 107 -15.86 -20.21 -6.35
N SER A 108 -16.34 -19.84 -5.17
CA SER A 108 -16.66 -20.80 -4.10
C SER A 108 -17.79 -21.79 -4.49
N GLU A 109 -18.71 -21.37 -5.35
CA GLU A 109 -19.75 -22.26 -5.90
C GLU A 109 -19.16 -23.24 -6.93
N LYS A 110 -18.17 -22.80 -7.71
CA LYS A 110 -17.53 -23.59 -8.77
C LYS A 110 -16.43 -24.51 -8.24
N TYR A 111 -15.73 -24.09 -7.21
CA TYR A 111 -14.59 -24.79 -6.59
C TYR A 111 -14.78 -24.91 -5.08
N PRO A 112 -15.74 -25.75 -4.60
CA PRO A 112 -16.09 -25.81 -3.18
C PRO A 112 -14.96 -26.31 -2.28
N ASP A 113 -13.99 -27.04 -2.84
CA ASP A 113 -12.82 -27.56 -2.13
C ASP A 113 -11.66 -26.55 -2.04
N ASN A 114 -11.78 -25.38 -2.70
CA ASN A 114 -10.77 -24.32 -2.71
C ASN A 114 -11.32 -23.07 -2.04
N LYS A 115 -10.89 -22.82 -0.81
CA LYS A 115 -11.31 -21.64 -0.04
C LYS A 115 -10.57 -20.41 -0.53
N ILE A 116 -11.28 -19.29 -0.71
CA ILE A 116 -10.72 -17.98 -1.00
C ILE A 116 -11.14 -17.04 0.12
N ILE A 117 -10.17 -16.52 0.88
CA ILE A 117 -10.39 -15.47 1.87
C ILE A 117 -9.87 -14.15 1.30
N VAL A 118 -10.70 -13.10 1.35
CA VAL A 118 -10.35 -11.76 0.88
C VAL A 118 -10.37 -10.80 2.06
N ILE A 119 -9.23 -10.21 2.37
CA ILE A 119 -9.05 -9.24 3.45
C ILE A 119 -9.10 -7.83 2.88
N ASP A 120 -9.95 -6.98 3.40
CA ASP A 120 -9.84 -5.54 3.21
C ASP A 120 -8.73 -5.00 4.12
N SER A 121 -7.61 -4.62 3.53
CA SER A 121 -6.47 -4.15 4.33
C SER A 121 -6.75 -2.83 5.04
N LEU A 122 -7.64 -2.00 4.49
CA LEU A 122 -7.81 -0.60 4.88
C LEU A 122 -6.47 0.18 4.87
N CYS A 123 -5.55 -0.26 4.02
CA CYS A 123 -4.19 0.25 3.87
C CYS A 123 -3.91 0.62 2.41
N ALA A 124 -2.81 1.32 2.19
CA ALA A 124 -2.32 1.73 0.89
C ALA A 124 -0.79 1.64 0.83
N SER A 125 -0.22 1.48 -0.38
CA SER A 125 1.22 1.46 -0.60
C SER A 125 1.89 0.40 0.29
N MET A 126 3.09 0.64 0.75
CA MET A 126 3.79 -0.31 1.63
C MET A 126 3.14 -0.51 3.02
N GLY A 127 2.03 0.18 3.35
CA GLY A 127 1.20 -0.19 4.50
C GLY A 127 0.40 -1.46 4.25
N GLU A 128 -0.15 -1.63 3.06
CA GLU A 128 -0.69 -2.90 2.58
C GLU A 128 0.44 -3.93 2.44
N GLY A 129 1.59 -3.52 1.87
CA GLY A 129 2.80 -4.34 1.80
C GLY A 129 3.26 -4.86 3.16
N LEU A 130 3.17 -4.07 4.23
CA LEU A 130 3.50 -4.50 5.59
C LEU A 130 2.54 -5.59 6.10
N LEU A 131 1.24 -5.49 5.79
CA LEU A 131 0.29 -6.58 6.10
C LEU A 131 0.61 -7.85 5.32
N VAL A 132 0.96 -7.73 4.04
CA VAL A 132 1.41 -8.87 3.23
C VAL A 132 2.68 -9.49 3.82
N HIS A 133 3.65 -8.68 4.22
CA HIS A 133 4.88 -9.14 4.88
C HIS A 133 4.60 -9.92 6.17
N LYS A 134 3.68 -9.42 7.00
CA LYS A 134 3.25 -10.16 8.22
C LYS A 134 2.59 -11.49 7.88
N ALA A 135 1.72 -11.53 6.88
CA ALA A 135 1.07 -12.76 6.42
C ALA A 135 2.09 -13.79 5.91
N VAL A 136 3.08 -13.34 5.12
CA VAL A 136 4.19 -14.19 4.62
C VAL A 136 4.99 -14.75 5.79
N THR A 137 5.44 -13.90 6.70
CA THR A 137 6.21 -14.32 7.87
C THR A 137 5.45 -15.34 8.72
N MET A 138 4.14 -15.15 8.92
CA MET A 138 3.30 -16.10 9.65
C MET A 138 3.17 -17.43 8.91
N LYS A 139 3.01 -17.42 7.57
CA LYS A 139 2.95 -18.63 6.75
C LYS A 139 4.25 -19.42 6.84
N GLU A 140 5.39 -18.76 6.74
CA GLU A 140 6.73 -19.38 6.87
C GLU A 140 6.96 -19.97 8.26
N ASN A 141 6.33 -19.40 9.29
CA ASN A 141 6.31 -19.95 10.65
C ASN A 141 5.23 -21.05 10.85
N GLY A 142 4.62 -21.55 9.77
CA GLY A 142 3.71 -22.69 9.80
C GLY A 142 2.28 -22.39 10.26
N LYS A 143 1.87 -21.12 10.27
CA LYS A 143 0.50 -20.71 10.58
C LYS A 143 -0.45 -21.10 9.46
N SER A 144 -1.67 -21.52 9.82
CA SER A 144 -2.73 -21.78 8.85
C SER A 144 -3.29 -20.52 8.23
N MET A 145 -3.94 -20.65 7.09
CA MET A 145 -4.58 -19.52 6.40
C MET A 145 -5.62 -18.82 7.29
N GLU A 146 -6.37 -19.58 8.08
CA GLU A 146 -7.37 -19.07 9.01
C GLU A 146 -6.75 -18.26 10.15
N GLU A 147 -5.68 -18.78 10.77
CA GLU A 147 -4.95 -18.05 11.83
C GLU A 147 -4.38 -16.73 11.30
N ILE A 148 -3.87 -16.73 10.07
CA ILE A 148 -3.34 -15.52 9.43
C ILE A 148 -4.47 -14.54 9.13
N ALA A 149 -5.58 -15.01 8.53
CA ALA A 149 -6.72 -14.15 8.22
C ALA A 149 -7.32 -13.50 9.49
N GLU A 150 -7.46 -14.27 10.59
CA GLU A 150 -7.91 -13.75 11.88
C GLU A 150 -6.95 -12.67 12.41
N TRP A 151 -5.64 -12.96 12.41
CA TRP A 151 -4.65 -12.00 12.85
C TRP A 151 -4.67 -10.70 12.02
N LEU A 152 -4.80 -10.81 10.69
CA LEU A 152 -4.88 -9.65 9.80
C LEU A 152 -6.11 -8.79 10.11
N GLU A 153 -7.27 -9.41 10.31
CA GLU A 153 -8.51 -8.69 10.65
C GLU A 153 -8.40 -7.96 12.00
N GLU A 154 -7.79 -8.59 13.01
CA GLU A 154 -7.58 -8.01 14.32
C GLU A 154 -6.55 -6.87 14.34
N ASN A 155 -5.52 -6.95 13.47
CA ASN A 155 -4.36 -6.07 13.55
C ASN A 155 -4.23 -5.04 12.41
N LYS A 156 -5.03 -5.13 11.34
CA LYS A 156 -4.94 -4.20 10.20
C LYS A 156 -5.05 -2.73 10.59
N LEU A 157 -5.81 -2.39 11.64
CA LEU A 157 -5.93 -1.01 12.15
C LEU A 157 -4.73 -0.56 12.99
N HIS A 158 -3.82 -1.46 13.31
CA HIS A 158 -2.53 -1.15 13.93
C HIS A 158 -1.43 -0.82 12.89
N ILE A 159 -1.69 -1.00 11.59
CA ILE A 159 -0.79 -0.51 10.55
C ILE A 159 -0.97 1.00 10.40
N VAL A 160 -0.04 1.74 10.94
CA VAL A 160 -0.02 3.22 10.89
C VAL A 160 0.57 3.68 9.56
N HIS A 161 -0.05 4.70 8.98
CA HIS A 161 0.39 5.37 7.77
C HIS A 161 0.61 6.85 8.09
N ASN A 162 1.81 7.34 8.02
CA ASN A 162 2.10 8.77 8.10
C ASN A 162 2.82 9.19 6.82
N PHE A 163 2.28 10.14 6.07
CA PHE A 163 2.87 10.52 4.81
C PHE A 163 2.77 12.02 4.52
N THR A 164 3.64 12.48 3.64
CA THR A 164 3.65 13.86 3.12
C THR A 164 3.78 13.81 1.60
N VAL A 165 3.12 14.73 0.92
CA VAL A 165 3.19 14.88 -0.53
C VAL A 165 3.73 16.28 -0.87
N ASP A 166 4.32 16.42 -2.05
CA ASP A 166 4.75 17.73 -2.52
C ASP A 166 3.57 18.59 -2.96
N ASP A 167 2.57 17.98 -3.60
CA ASP A 167 1.37 18.64 -4.09
C ASP A 167 0.12 17.79 -3.84
N LEU A 168 -0.84 18.33 -3.08
CA LEU A 168 -2.15 17.70 -2.84
C LEU A 168 -3.03 17.64 -4.10
N PHE A 169 -2.66 18.36 -5.15
CA PHE A 169 -3.42 18.39 -6.40
C PHE A 169 -3.60 16.98 -6.99
N HIS A 170 -2.56 16.14 -6.94
CA HIS A 170 -2.65 14.78 -7.47
C HIS A 170 -3.70 13.93 -6.73
N LEU A 171 -3.70 13.97 -5.39
CA LEU A 171 -4.70 13.27 -4.56
C LEU A 171 -6.11 13.82 -4.77
N TYR A 172 -6.25 15.14 -4.89
CA TYR A 172 -7.55 15.77 -5.16
C TYR A 172 -8.07 15.42 -6.55
N ARG A 173 -7.22 15.54 -7.59
CA ARG A 173 -7.57 15.19 -8.97
C ARG A 173 -8.02 13.72 -9.08
N GLY A 174 -7.34 12.85 -8.36
CA GLY A 174 -7.69 11.43 -8.27
C GLY A 174 -8.95 11.14 -7.42
N GLY A 175 -9.47 12.13 -6.69
CA GLY A 175 -10.65 11.95 -5.81
C GLY A 175 -10.38 11.23 -4.49
N ARG A 176 -9.12 11.06 -4.07
CA ARG A 176 -8.73 10.37 -2.82
C ARG A 176 -8.60 11.32 -1.64
N VAL A 177 -8.64 12.62 -1.87
CA VAL A 177 -8.87 13.64 -0.84
C VAL A 177 -9.95 14.63 -1.30
N SER A 178 -10.66 15.24 -0.35
CA SER A 178 -11.71 16.19 -0.66
C SER A 178 -11.15 17.53 -1.18
N LYS A 179 -11.98 18.28 -1.92
CA LYS A 179 -11.64 19.64 -2.37
C LYS A 179 -11.26 20.56 -1.21
N ALA A 180 -11.95 20.45 -0.07
CA ALA A 180 -11.67 21.25 1.10
C ALA A 180 -10.26 20.97 1.65
N ALA A 181 -9.84 19.72 1.66
CA ALA A 181 -8.49 19.33 2.06
C ALA A 181 -7.41 19.87 1.09
N ALA A 182 -7.69 19.88 -0.22
CA ALA A 182 -6.76 20.35 -1.25
C ALA A 182 -6.60 21.89 -1.27
N ILE A 183 -7.67 22.66 -1.11
CA ILE A 183 -7.62 24.14 -1.12
C ILE A 183 -6.70 24.68 -0.02
N VAL A 184 -6.65 24.00 1.10
CA VAL A 184 -5.81 24.40 2.23
C VAL A 184 -4.32 24.14 1.94
N GLY A 185 -3.98 23.33 0.93
CA GLY A 185 -2.59 22.96 0.54
C GLY A 185 -1.93 23.82 -0.55
N SER A 186 -2.63 24.79 -1.14
CA SER A 186 -2.18 25.55 -2.32
C SER A 186 -1.03 26.57 -2.09
N MET A 187 -0.50 26.70 -0.88
CA MET A 187 0.67 27.55 -0.62
C MET A 187 1.95 26.73 -0.83
N ILE A 188 2.76 27.12 -1.80
CA ILE A 188 4.00 26.45 -2.27
C ILE A 188 4.97 26.05 -1.15
N SER A 189 4.94 26.73 0.01
CA SER A 189 5.81 26.45 1.15
C SER A 189 5.20 25.57 2.25
N LEU A 190 3.91 25.26 2.17
CA LEU A 190 3.22 24.43 3.16
C LEU A 190 3.12 22.99 2.66
N LYS A 191 3.73 22.07 3.38
CA LYS A 191 3.67 20.64 3.10
C LYS A 191 2.61 19.99 4.02
N PRO A 192 1.67 19.25 3.47
CA PRO A 192 0.69 18.52 4.26
C PRO A 192 1.33 17.30 4.91
N VAL A 193 0.88 16.98 6.12
CA VAL A 193 1.11 15.70 6.78
C VAL A 193 -0.25 15.01 6.86
N LEU A 194 -0.32 13.80 6.34
CA LEU A 194 -1.54 13.02 6.21
C LEU A 194 -1.38 11.67 6.90
N HIS A 195 -2.52 11.03 7.18
CA HIS A 195 -2.59 9.64 7.60
C HIS A 195 -3.73 8.90 6.88
N VAL A 196 -3.87 7.60 7.17
CA VAL A 196 -5.04 6.80 6.80
C VAL A 196 -5.88 6.58 8.05
N ASP A 197 -7.18 6.87 7.98
CA ASP A 197 -8.12 6.65 9.09
C ASP A 197 -8.53 5.17 9.22
N ASN A 198 -9.38 4.87 10.21
CA ASN A 198 -9.84 3.51 10.48
C ASN A 198 -10.79 2.96 9.40
N GLU A 199 -11.29 3.81 8.50
CA GLU A 199 -12.13 3.45 7.36
C GLU A 199 -11.31 3.34 6.07
N GLY A 200 -9.98 3.52 6.16
CA GLY A 200 -9.05 3.41 5.04
C GLY A 200 -8.99 4.61 4.11
N HIS A 201 -9.46 5.80 4.55
CA HIS A 201 -9.40 7.04 3.79
C HIS A 201 -8.17 7.88 4.11
N LEU A 202 -7.74 8.69 3.14
CA LEU A 202 -6.62 9.62 3.32
C LEU A 202 -7.10 10.91 3.98
N ILE A 203 -6.59 11.19 5.17
CA ILE A 203 -7.00 12.32 6.00
C ILE A 203 -5.81 13.26 6.28
N PRO A 204 -5.92 14.57 6.01
CA PRO A 204 -4.92 15.55 6.43
C PRO A 204 -4.91 15.72 7.95
N LEU A 205 -3.74 15.54 8.58
CA LEU A 205 -3.52 15.75 10.02
C LEU A 205 -3.08 17.18 10.35
N SER A 206 -2.09 17.66 9.59
CA SER A 206 -1.46 18.95 9.86
C SER A 206 -0.77 19.51 8.62
N LYS A 207 -0.21 20.71 8.76
CA LYS A 207 0.61 21.37 7.75
C LYS A 207 1.83 21.96 8.41
N VAL A 208 2.95 21.78 7.75
CA VAL A 208 4.23 22.30 8.21
C VAL A 208 4.91 23.10 7.11
N ARG A 209 5.72 24.08 7.48
CA ARG A 209 6.41 24.91 6.52
C ARG A 209 7.77 24.33 6.15
N GLY A 210 7.90 23.92 4.90
CA GLY A 210 9.14 23.42 4.32
C GLY A 210 9.30 21.90 4.38
N ARG A 211 10.03 21.37 3.40
CA ARG A 211 10.20 19.93 3.16
C ARG A 211 10.79 19.19 4.37
N LYS A 212 11.93 19.66 4.87
CA LYS A 212 12.60 18.99 6.00
C LYS A 212 11.69 18.85 7.23
N LYS A 213 10.86 19.88 7.51
CA LYS A 213 9.93 19.83 8.63
C LYS A 213 8.79 18.83 8.40
N SER A 214 8.35 18.61 7.14
CA SER A 214 7.34 17.60 6.88
C SER A 214 7.88 16.18 7.09
N LEU A 215 9.15 15.93 6.74
CA LEU A 215 9.80 14.65 6.99
C LEU A 215 9.97 14.39 8.51
N ILE A 216 10.42 15.40 9.26
CA ILE A 216 10.54 15.31 10.73
C ILE A 216 9.17 15.04 11.36
N ALA A 217 8.12 15.67 10.88
CA ALA A 217 6.76 15.48 11.41
C ALA A 217 6.23 14.05 11.25
N LEU A 218 6.70 13.29 10.24
CA LEU A 218 6.37 11.86 10.10
C LEU A 218 6.95 11.07 11.28
N VAL A 219 8.21 11.34 11.64
CA VAL A 219 8.88 10.67 12.76
C VAL A 219 8.31 11.14 14.10
N ASP A 220 7.98 12.43 14.25
CA ASP A 220 7.30 12.96 15.45
C ASP A 220 5.93 12.27 15.67
N SER A 221 5.23 11.92 14.58
CA SER A 221 3.99 11.16 14.64
C SER A 221 4.24 9.71 15.05
N MET A 222 5.28 9.08 14.49
CA MET A 222 5.67 7.72 14.84
C MET A 222 6.02 7.60 16.33
N GLU A 223 6.81 8.52 16.89
CA GLU A 223 7.15 8.53 18.32
C GLU A 223 5.92 8.53 19.23
N LYS A 224 4.83 9.17 18.81
CA LYS A 224 3.59 9.26 19.57
C LYS A 224 2.70 8.03 19.42
N GLN A 225 2.70 7.42 18.23
CA GLN A 225 1.74 6.37 17.85
C GLN A 225 2.27 4.96 18.02
N ILE A 226 3.61 4.78 18.01
CA ILE A 226 4.24 3.47 18.05
C ILE A 226 3.95 2.69 19.35
N GLY A 227 3.89 3.38 20.49
CA GLY A 227 3.45 2.88 21.79
C GLY A 227 3.96 1.49 22.17
N SER A 228 3.04 0.58 22.46
CA SER A 228 3.32 -0.80 22.86
C SER A 228 3.89 -1.68 21.75
N TRP A 229 3.91 -1.19 20.52
CA TRP A 229 4.45 -1.89 19.36
C TRP A 229 5.93 -1.60 19.08
N ARG A 230 6.57 -0.72 19.85
CA ARG A 230 7.96 -0.31 19.60
C ARG A 230 8.90 -1.51 19.41
N ASP A 231 8.89 -2.45 20.34
CA ASP A 231 9.77 -3.63 20.32
C ASP A 231 9.22 -4.79 19.45
N LYS A 232 8.07 -4.59 18.82
CA LYS A 232 7.40 -5.54 17.92
C LYS A 232 7.51 -5.14 16.44
N ASN A 233 8.05 -3.97 16.16
CA ASN A 233 8.39 -3.55 14.79
C ASN A 233 9.75 -4.14 14.43
N ASP A 234 9.72 -5.35 13.87
CA ASP A 234 10.89 -6.04 13.31
C ASP A 234 11.46 -5.32 12.08
N VAL A 235 10.60 -4.64 11.33
CA VAL A 235 10.96 -3.83 10.17
C VAL A 235 9.99 -2.65 10.03
N VAL A 236 10.51 -1.50 9.61
CA VAL A 236 9.74 -0.30 9.25
C VAL A 236 9.77 -0.11 7.74
N PHE A 237 8.62 0.16 7.15
CA PHE A 237 8.50 0.34 5.71
C PHE A 237 8.44 1.82 5.35
N ILE A 238 9.15 2.21 4.30
CA ILE A 238 9.15 3.58 3.77
C ILE A 238 8.99 3.52 2.26
N SER A 239 7.96 4.17 1.72
CA SER A 239 7.83 4.32 0.28
C SER A 239 8.05 5.77 -0.16
N HIS A 240 8.57 5.95 -1.39
CA HIS A 240 8.88 7.27 -1.91
C HIS A 240 8.52 7.45 -3.39
N GLY A 241 8.01 8.63 -3.75
CA GLY A 241 7.73 9.02 -5.11
C GLY A 241 8.97 9.63 -5.79
N ASP A 242 9.94 8.79 -6.19
CA ASP A 242 11.23 9.19 -6.77
C ASP A 242 11.98 10.25 -5.92
N SER A 243 12.11 9.97 -4.61
CA SER A 243 12.74 10.85 -3.60
C SER A 243 13.47 10.01 -2.54
N TYR A 244 14.39 9.16 -2.99
CA TYR A 244 15.12 8.23 -2.12
C TYR A 244 15.91 8.92 -0.99
N GLU A 245 16.54 10.06 -1.27
CA GLU A 245 17.32 10.79 -0.28
C GLU A 245 16.46 11.27 0.90
N ASP A 246 15.22 11.69 0.64
CA ASP A 246 14.28 12.07 1.68
C ASP A 246 13.79 10.84 2.49
N ALA A 247 13.59 9.71 1.83
CA ALA A 247 13.24 8.44 2.50
C ALA A 247 14.39 7.98 3.42
N GLN A 248 15.63 8.06 2.94
CA GLN A 248 16.82 7.76 3.74
C GLN A 248 16.96 8.70 4.94
N PHE A 249 16.70 9.99 4.75
CA PHE A 249 16.69 10.95 5.87
C PHE A 249 15.67 10.55 6.95
N VAL A 250 14.48 10.09 6.57
CA VAL A 250 13.46 9.61 7.53
C VAL A 250 13.96 8.36 8.26
N ALA A 251 14.56 7.39 7.55
CA ALA A 251 15.11 6.18 8.14
C ALA A 251 16.24 6.50 9.14
N ASP A 252 17.17 7.38 8.77
CA ASP A 252 18.28 7.81 9.64
C ASP A 252 17.76 8.48 10.91
N LEU A 253 16.72 9.30 10.80
CA LEU A 253 16.10 9.98 11.94
C LEU A 253 15.36 8.99 12.86
N ILE A 254 14.69 7.97 12.31
CA ILE A 254 14.07 6.90 13.09
C ILE A 254 15.14 6.10 13.85
N LYS A 255 16.24 5.76 13.18
CA LYS A 255 17.37 5.07 13.81
C LYS A 255 17.96 5.89 14.96
N GLU A 256 18.17 7.19 14.75
CA GLU A 256 18.70 8.10 15.79
C GLU A 256 17.77 8.21 16.99
N ARG A 257 16.45 8.39 16.77
CA ARG A 257 15.50 8.71 17.84
C ARG A 257 14.87 7.48 18.51
N LEU A 258 14.62 6.42 17.75
CA LEU A 258 13.88 5.25 18.20
C LEU A 258 14.76 3.99 18.34
N GLY A 259 15.97 4.00 17.77
CA GLY A 259 16.89 2.87 17.76
C GLY A 259 16.46 1.72 16.83
N ILE A 260 15.48 1.95 15.95
CA ILE A 260 15.06 0.98 14.94
C ILE A 260 15.97 1.13 13.72
N ASP A 261 16.53 0.04 13.21
CA ASP A 261 17.52 0.06 12.13
C ASP A 261 17.22 -0.93 10.97
N GLN A 262 16.07 -1.61 11.03
CA GLN A 262 15.62 -2.47 9.95
C GLN A 262 14.56 -1.74 9.13
N PHE A 263 14.86 -1.49 7.86
CA PHE A 263 13.98 -0.75 6.96
C PHE A 263 13.82 -1.48 5.63
N MET A 264 12.60 -1.46 5.10
CA MET A 264 12.34 -1.72 3.69
C MET A 264 11.98 -0.39 3.02
N ILE A 265 12.88 0.13 2.18
CA ILE A 265 12.70 1.38 1.45
C ILE A 265 12.49 1.05 -0.02
N HIS A 266 11.36 1.46 -0.60
CA HIS A 266 11.07 1.20 -1.99
C HIS A 266 10.34 2.36 -2.68
N THR A 267 10.43 2.41 -4.00
CA THR A 267 9.72 3.41 -4.81
C THR A 267 8.22 3.11 -4.83
N ILE A 268 7.41 4.14 -4.70
CA ILE A 268 5.96 4.05 -4.92
C ILE A 268 5.71 3.71 -6.39
N GLY A 269 5.00 2.63 -6.64
CA GLY A 269 4.63 2.18 -7.98
C GLY A 269 3.66 3.15 -8.68
N PRO A 270 3.52 3.03 -10.02
CA PRO A 270 2.74 3.99 -10.82
C PRO A 270 1.26 4.08 -10.43
N THR A 271 0.64 2.99 -9.95
CA THR A 271 -0.78 3.00 -9.54
C THR A 271 -1.02 3.93 -8.36
N ILE A 272 -0.22 3.85 -7.31
CA ILE A 272 -0.27 4.78 -6.17
C ILE A 272 0.30 6.14 -6.57
N GLY A 273 1.42 6.16 -7.32
CA GLY A 273 2.12 7.35 -7.77
C GLY A 273 1.25 8.31 -8.60
N ALA A 274 0.34 7.77 -9.42
CA ALA A 274 -0.62 8.57 -10.18
C ALA A 274 -1.50 9.50 -9.32
N HIS A 275 -1.73 9.11 -8.07
CA HIS A 275 -2.52 9.86 -7.10
C HIS A 275 -1.68 10.63 -6.10
N SER A 276 -0.56 10.08 -5.65
CA SER A 276 0.29 10.72 -4.63
C SER A 276 1.28 11.73 -5.22
N GLY A 277 1.73 11.49 -6.44
CA GLY A 277 2.66 12.34 -7.16
C GLY A 277 4.14 12.18 -6.77
N PRO A 278 5.03 12.78 -7.56
CA PRO A 278 6.46 12.81 -7.23
C PRO A 278 6.72 13.57 -5.94
N GLY A 279 7.77 13.19 -5.21
CA GLY A 279 8.14 13.79 -3.93
C GLY A 279 7.33 13.27 -2.74
N THR A 280 6.44 12.32 -2.89
CA THR A 280 5.75 11.65 -1.77
C THR A 280 6.74 10.87 -0.91
N ILE A 281 6.60 10.97 0.41
CA ILE A 281 7.26 10.10 1.40
C ILE A 281 6.20 9.56 2.33
N ALA A 282 6.15 8.25 2.46
CA ALA A 282 5.21 7.57 3.33
C ALA A 282 5.92 6.56 4.24
N LEU A 283 5.57 6.60 5.51
CA LEU A 283 6.14 5.82 6.61
C LEU A 283 5.09 4.89 7.17
N PHE A 284 5.42 3.59 7.30
CA PHE A 284 4.51 2.54 7.73
C PHE A 284 5.15 1.68 8.82
N TYR A 285 4.38 1.42 9.86
CA TYR A 285 4.81 0.65 11.04
C TYR A 285 3.60 0.17 11.83
N MET A 286 3.82 -0.75 12.77
CA MET A 286 2.79 -1.14 13.74
C MET A 286 2.76 -0.13 14.88
N GLY A 287 1.55 0.33 15.27
CA GLY A 287 1.36 1.29 16.35
C GLY A 287 0.07 1.04 17.15
N ASP A 288 -0.09 1.75 18.26
CA ASP A 288 -1.27 1.60 19.14
C ASP A 288 -2.55 2.13 18.48
N TYR A 289 -2.42 3.12 17.60
CA TYR A 289 -3.53 3.72 16.83
C TYR A 289 -3.02 4.39 15.55
N ARG A 290 -3.92 4.57 14.59
CA ARG A 290 -3.69 5.30 13.33
C ARG A 290 -3.74 6.81 13.49
#